data_13df088fdc7230a62cec0f5608cf92f3
#
_entry.id   13df088fdc7230a62cec0f5608cf92f3
#
_cell.length_a   1.000
_cell.length_b   1.000
_cell.length_c   1.000
_cell.angle_alpha   90.00
_cell.angle_beta   90.00
_cell.angle_gamma   90.00
#
_symmetry.space_group_name_H-M   'P 1'
#
loop_
_entity.id
_entity.type
_entity.pdbx_description
1 polymer ?
#
loop_
_entity_poly.entity_id
_entity_poly.type
_entity_poly.pdbx_seq_one_letter_code
_entity_poly.pdbx_strand_id
1 'polypeptide(L)'
;MKFFLNTFIISICSICSIANAWNQVGLDIAGSFREDEFGDAVAINYDGTIIAAGAPQDSDKGYVKVFEWNSLSASWDQLGTTLIGESPEDMFGEAISLSSNGMILAVGARMNDDVANNAGHVRVFQFDGFDWVQMGSDIDGTGEGDTFGTSLALSADGNRLVVGAPWSWRDGDYSYAGHVQSFYWD
;
A
#
# COMPACT_ATOMS: atom_id res chain seq x y z
N MET A 1 -64.15 -48.26 -7.09
CA MET A 1 -63.39 -47.74 -5.94
C MET A 1 -62.22 -46.99 -6.52
N LYS A 2 -62.33 -45.63 -6.59
CA LYS A 2 -61.32 -44.78 -7.20
C LYS A 2 -60.46 -44.22 -6.08
N PHE A 3 -59.15 -44.56 -6.08
CA PHE A 3 -58.18 -43.97 -5.19
C PHE A 3 -57.71 -42.63 -5.76
N PHE A 4 -57.97 -41.54 -5.07
CA PHE A 4 -57.35 -40.23 -5.35
C PHE A 4 -55.99 -40.18 -4.68
N LEU A 5 -54.94 -40.09 -5.44
CA LEU A 5 -53.58 -39.86 -4.97
C LEU A 5 -53.38 -38.33 -4.83
N ASN A 6 -53.39 -37.85 -3.59
CA ASN A 6 -53.12 -36.47 -3.26
C ASN A 6 -51.58 -36.27 -3.29
N THR A 7 -51.08 -35.62 -4.37
CA THR A 7 -49.70 -35.23 -4.48
C THR A 7 -49.51 -33.93 -3.69
N PHE A 8 -48.89 -34.05 -2.48
CA PHE A 8 -48.42 -32.88 -1.77
C PHE A 8 -47.16 -32.32 -2.43
N ILE A 9 -47.29 -31.16 -3.09
CA ILE A 9 -46.14 -30.39 -3.56
C ILE A 9 -45.64 -29.60 -2.35
N ILE A 10 -44.54 -30.07 -1.74
CA ILE A 10 -43.80 -29.30 -0.76
C ILE A 10 -42.95 -28.31 -1.55
N SER A 11 -43.42 -27.04 -1.64
CA SER A 11 -42.65 -25.93 -2.14
C SER A 11 -41.57 -25.61 -1.07
N ILE A 12 -40.36 -26.14 -1.25
CA ILE A 12 -39.23 -25.73 -0.47
C ILE A 12 -38.84 -24.32 -0.96
N CYS A 13 -39.37 -23.30 -0.27
CA CYS A 13 -38.87 -21.95 -0.42
C CYS A 13 -37.48 -21.92 0.19
N SER A 14 -36.48 -22.13 -0.65
CA SER A 14 -35.07 -21.94 -0.27
C SER A 14 -34.87 -20.42 -0.07
N ILE A 15 -35.02 -19.98 1.20
CA ILE A 15 -34.57 -18.66 1.59
C ILE A 15 -33.03 -18.74 1.52
N CYS A 16 -32.48 -18.40 0.35
CA CYS A 16 -31.07 -18.13 0.24
C CYS A 16 -30.82 -16.85 1.05
N SER A 17 -30.49 -17.02 2.33
CA SER A 17 -29.92 -15.92 3.09
C SER A 17 -28.59 -15.59 2.45
N ILE A 18 -28.53 -14.48 1.72
CA ILE A 18 -27.27 -13.91 1.28
C ILE A 18 -26.57 -13.47 2.58
N ALA A 19 -25.72 -14.33 3.11
CA ALA A 19 -24.84 -13.96 4.19
C ALA A 19 -23.86 -12.91 3.61
N ASN A 20 -24.01 -11.66 4.04
CA ASN A 20 -23.00 -10.63 3.74
C ASN A 20 -21.74 -11.03 4.50
N ALA A 21 -20.74 -11.53 3.78
CA ALA A 21 -19.45 -11.95 4.30
C ALA A 21 -18.35 -11.43 3.38
N TRP A 22 -17.19 -11.14 3.98
CA TRP A 22 -15.97 -10.90 3.22
C TRP A 22 -15.51 -12.24 2.62
N ASN A 23 -15.31 -12.26 1.31
CA ASN A 23 -14.77 -13.43 0.60
C ASN A 23 -13.42 -13.07 0.04
N GLN A 24 -12.46 -13.99 0.15
CA GLN A 24 -11.14 -13.81 -0.44
C GLN A 24 -11.23 -13.76 -1.96
N VAL A 25 -10.47 -12.83 -2.56
CA VAL A 25 -10.34 -12.65 -4.00
C VAL A 25 -8.97 -13.17 -4.43
N GLY A 26 -8.95 -14.23 -5.22
CA GLY A 26 -7.73 -14.90 -5.65
C GLY A 26 -7.06 -15.74 -4.56
N LEU A 27 -5.79 -16.05 -4.79
CA LEU A 27 -4.93 -16.74 -3.83
C LEU A 27 -4.12 -15.73 -3.02
N ASP A 28 -3.50 -16.21 -1.92
CA ASP A 28 -2.55 -15.42 -1.15
C ASP A 28 -1.38 -14.97 -2.02
N ILE A 29 -0.97 -13.72 -1.82
CA ILE A 29 0.23 -13.17 -2.42
C ILE A 29 1.32 -13.21 -1.35
N ALA A 30 2.37 -13.96 -1.61
CA ALA A 30 3.47 -14.15 -0.66
C ALA A 30 4.64 -13.22 -0.92
N GLY A 31 5.39 -12.89 0.12
CA GLY A 31 6.68 -12.23 0.03
C GLY A 31 7.72 -13.05 -0.73
N SER A 32 8.89 -12.44 -0.98
CA SER A 32 9.96 -13.07 -1.76
C SER A 32 10.93 -13.87 -0.90
N PHE A 33 11.10 -13.44 0.34
CA PHE A 33 12.13 -13.97 1.24
C PHE A 33 11.53 -14.25 2.62
N ARG A 34 12.29 -14.98 3.40
CA ARG A 34 11.96 -15.23 4.80
C ARG A 34 12.25 -13.97 5.62
N GLU A 35 11.31 -13.60 6.50
CA GLU A 35 11.45 -12.47 7.42
C GLU A 35 11.45 -11.08 6.73
N ASP A 36 10.96 -10.99 5.47
CA ASP A 36 10.84 -9.72 4.75
C ASP A 36 9.64 -8.84 5.20
N GLU A 37 8.76 -9.41 6.03
CA GLU A 37 7.54 -8.75 6.54
C GLU A 37 6.63 -8.22 5.42
N PHE A 38 6.56 -8.94 4.28
CA PHE A 38 5.70 -8.56 3.16
C PHE A 38 4.23 -8.47 3.57
N GLY A 39 3.63 -7.31 3.36
CA GLY A 39 2.28 -6.99 3.81
C GLY A 39 2.24 -6.17 5.09
N ASP A 40 3.39 -5.73 5.62
CA ASP A 40 3.45 -4.77 6.74
C ASP A 40 2.66 -3.51 6.42
N ALA A 41 2.83 -2.96 5.22
CA ALA A 41 1.96 -1.94 4.66
C ALA A 41 1.21 -2.46 3.43
N VAL A 42 -0.07 -2.11 3.32
CA VAL A 42 -0.90 -2.44 2.16
C VAL A 42 -1.73 -1.23 1.73
N ALA A 43 -1.93 -1.09 0.43
CA ALA A 43 -2.81 -0.09 -0.15
C ALA A 43 -3.66 -0.71 -1.26
N ILE A 44 -4.84 -0.14 -1.49
CA ILE A 44 -5.76 -0.57 -2.53
C ILE A 44 -6.32 0.67 -3.24
N ASN A 45 -6.51 0.60 -4.55
CA ASN A 45 -7.13 1.66 -5.31
C ASN A 45 -8.66 1.69 -5.13
N TYR A 46 -9.34 2.68 -5.69
CA TYR A 46 -10.76 2.94 -5.43
C TYR A 46 -11.69 1.77 -5.81
N ASP A 47 -11.44 1.11 -6.92
CA ASP A 47 -12.31 0.02 -7.42
C ASP A 47 -11.86 -1.38 -6.97
N GLY A 48 -10.75 -1.47 -6.22
CA GLY A 48 -10.25 -2.72 -5.68
C GLY A 48 -9.51 -3.61 -6.69
N THR A 49 -9.13 -3.06 -7.84
CA THR A 49 -8.46 -3.82 -8.92
C THR A 49 -6.94 -3.74 -8.86
N ILE A 50 -6.37 -2.79 -8.11
CA ILE A 50 -4.93 -2.63 -7.92
C ILE A 50 -4.61 -2.57 -6.43
N ILE A 51 -3.64 -3.37 -6.03
CA ILE A 51 -3.14 -3.40 -4.66
C ILE A 51 -1.63 -3.23 -4.65
N ALA A 52 -1.11 -2.62 -3.59
CA ALA A 52 0.33 -2.54 -3.31
C ALA A 52 0.62 -3.13 -1.94
N ALA A 53 1.77 -3.78 -1.80
CA ALA A 53 2.24 -4.32 -0.54
C ALA A 53 3.73 -4.07 -0.37
N GLY A 54 4.12 -3.64 0.82
CA GLY A 54 5.48 -3.35 1.23
C GLY A 54 6.09 -4.48 2.06
N ALA A 55 7.41 -4.58 2.01
CA ALA A 55 8.27 -5.50 2.76
C ALA A 55 9.48 -4.72 3.29
N PRO A 56 9.32 -3.95 4.38
CA PRO A 56 10.35 -3.03 4.86
C PRO A 56 11.55 -3.72 5.51
N GLN A 57 11.39 -4.95 5.99
CA GLN A 57 12.42 -5.74 6.69
C GLN A 57 13.24 -6.62 5.77
N ASP A 58 13.10 -6.49 4.45
CA ASP A 58 14.01 -7.21 3.56
C ASP A 58 15.45 -6.87 3.94
N SER A 59 16.22 -7.91 4.22
CA SER A 59 17.60 -7.84 4.73
C SER A 59 18.56 -7.01 3.86
N ASP A 60 18.10 -6.63 2.66
CA ASP A 60 18.86 -5.79 1.73
C ASP A 60 18.40 -4.33 1.82
N LYS A 61 17.20 -3.97 1.37
CA LYS A 61 16.82 -2.55 1.21
C LYS A 61 15.34 -2.23 1.45
N GLY A 62 14.53 -3.24 1.72
CA GLY A 62 13.08 -3.13 1.64
C GLY A 62 12.57 -3.05 0.20
N TYR A 63 11.31 -3.44 -0.02
CA TYR A 63 10.72 -3.37 -1.35
C TYR A 63 9.20 -3.18 -1.31
N VAL A 64 8.64 -2.76 -2.46
CA VAL A 64 7.19 -2.71 -2.70
C VAL A 64 6.87 -3.42 -4.00
N LYS A 65 5.81 -4.21 -3.99
CA LYS A 65 5.21 -4.80 -5.19
C LYS A 65 3.80 -4.30 -5.37
N VAL A 66 3.43 -4.07 -6.63
CA VAL A 66 2.07 -3.70 -7.03
C VAL A 66 1.49 -4.83 -7.87
N PHE A 67 0.19 -5.08 -7.72
CA PHE A 67 -0.50 -6.14 -8.43
C PHE A 67 -1.82 -5.61 -8.99
N GLU A 68 -2.19 -6.11 -10.16
CA GLU A 68 -3.47 -5.87 -10.81
C GLU A 68 -4.29 -7.16 -10.85
N TRP A 69 -5.59 -7.04 -10.61
CA TRP A 69 -6.51 -8.16 -10.68
C TRP A 69 -6.79 -8.57 -12.12
N ASN A 70 -6.42 -9.79 -12.48
CA ASN A 70 -6.74 -10.39 -13.75
C ASN A 70 -8.01 -11.25 -13.63
N SER A 71 -9.11 -10.72 -14.14
CA SER A 71 -10.42 -11.39 -14.07
C SER A 71 -10.53 -12.65 -14.96
N LEU A 72 -9.65 -12.81 -15.97
CA LEU A 72 -9.64 -13.97 -16.86
C LEU A 72 -8.99 -15.19 -16.20
N SER A 73 -7.89 -14.97 -15.48
CA SER A 73 -7.15 -16.01 -14.73
C SER A 73 -7.62 -16.14 -13.27
N ALA A 74 -8.42 -15.18 -12.78
CA ALA A 74 -8.79 -15.03 -11.38
C ALA A 74 -7.57 -15.01 -10.45
N SER A 75 -6.55 -14.23 -10.82
CA SER A 75 -5.28 -14.06 -10.10
C SER A 75 -4.86 -12.60 -9.99
N TRP A 76 -3.97 -12.34 -9.04
CA TRP A 76 -3.24 -11.09 -8.94
C TRP A 76 -1.95 -11.21 -9.75
N ASP A 77 -1.84 -10.44 -10.82
CA ASP A 77 -0.65 -10.39 -11.66
C ASP A 77 0.20 -9.18 -11.26
N GLN A 78 1.51 -9.33 -11.14
CA GLN A 78 2.38 -8.22 -10.75
C GLN A 78 2.36 -7.13 -11.83
N LEU A 79 2.16 -5.88 -11.42
CA LEU A 79 2.11 -4.70 -12.27
C LEU A 79 3.45 -3.96 -12.20
N GLY A 80 4.23 -4.04 -13.27
CA GLY A 80 5.58 -3.49 -13.33
C GLY A 80 6.61 -4.28 -12.54
N THR A 81 7.82 -3.73 -12.42
CA THR A 81 8.91 -4.33 -11.64
C THR A 81 8.76 -4.02 -10.14
N THR A 82 9.45 -4.81 -9.32
CA THR A 82 9.53 -4.55 -7.89
C THR A 82 10.29 -3.24 -7.64
N LEU A 83 9.69 -2.35 -6.86
CA LEU A 83 10.33 -1.14 -6.37
C LEU A 83 11.22 -1.49 -5.18
N ILE A 84 12.48 -1.08 -5.23
CA ILE A 84 13.49 -1.42 -4.22
C ILE A 84 13.97 -0.13 -3.54
N GLY A 85 14.21 -0.19 -2.23
CA GLY A 85 14.82 0.89 -1.45
C GLY A 85 16.26 1.19 -1.87
N GLU A 86 16.83 2.25 -1.35
CA GLU A 86 18.16 2.72 -1.73
C GLU A 86 19.25 2.08 -0.89
N SER A 87 19.02 2.00 0.41
CA SER A 87 19.99 1.44 1.36
C SER A 87 19.36 0.41 2.30
N PRO A 88 20.14 -0.52 2.84
CA PRO A 88 19.69 -1.40 3.90
C PRO A 88 19.23 -0.60 5.13
N GLU A 89 18.26 -1.15 5.85
CA GLU A 89 17.74 -0.58 7.10
C GLU A 89 16.92 0.73 6.94
N ASP A 90 16.77 1.28 5.73
CA ASP A 90 15.96 2.47 5.45
C ASP A 90 14.45 2.27 5.71
N MET A 91 14.00 1.02 5.81
CA MET A 91 12.59 0.65 6.01
C MET A 91 11.70 1.07 4.83
N PHE A 92 12.23 1.01 3.59
CA PHE A 92 11.46 1.32 2.39
C PHE A 92 10.28 0.36 2.21
N GLY A 93 9.07 0.90 2.12
CA GLY A 93 7.83 0.12 2.01
C GLY A 93 7.04 0.01 3.31
N GLU A 94 7.50 0.61 4.42
CA GLU A 94 6.78 0.61 5.71
C GLU A 94 5.50 1.47 5.65
N ALA A 95 5.47 2.50 4.84
CA ALA A 95 4.27 3.29 4.58
C ALA A 95 4.03 3.42 3.07
N ILE A 96 2.81 3.13 2.62
CA ILE A 96 2.44 3.20 1.21
C ILE A 96 1.06 3.80 1.01
N SER A 97 0.85 4.49 -0.10
CA SER A 97 -0.45 5.01 -0.50
C SER A 97 -0.61 5.02 -2.02
N LEU A 98 -1.76 4.58 -2.50
CA LEU A 98 -2.13 4.60 -3.92
C LEU A 98 -3.11 5.73 -4.22
N SER A 99 -2.99 6.32 -5.41
CA SER A 99 -4.03 7.17 -5.99
C SER A 99 -5.29 6.37 -6.31
N SER A 100 -6.41 7.05 -6.53
CA SER A 100 -7.71 6.41 -6.79
C SER A 100 -7.71 5.46 -8.00
N ASN A 101 -6.97 5.79 -9.05
CA ASN A 101 -6.82 4.93 -10.23
C ASN A 101 -5.71 3.87 -10.09
N GLY A 102 -4.95 3.89 -8.99
CA GLY A 102 -3.85 2.96 -8.74
C GLY A 102 -2.56 3.22 -9.54
N MET A 103 -2.49 4.33 -10.31
CA MET A 103 -1.34 4.61 -11.20
C MET A 103 -0.29 5.53 -10.58
N ILE A 104 -0.51 6.06 -9.38
CA ILE A 104 0.47 6.82 -8.61
C ILE A 104 0.60 6.16 -7.24
N LEU A 105 1.83 5.91 -6.83
CA LEU A 105 2.19 5.26 -5.58
C LEU A 105 3.21 6.11 -4.83
N ALA A 106 2.94 6.42 -3.57
CA ALA A 106 3.92 6.98 -2.65
C ALA A 106 4.40 5.92 -1.67
N VAL A 107 5.70 5.92 -1.40
CA VAL A 107 6.39 4.95 -0.54
C VAL A 107 7.29 5.69 0.44
N GLY A 108 7.16 5.40 1.72
CA GLY A 108 7.99 5.93 2.80
C GLY A 108 9.15 5.00 3.15
N ALA A 109 10.26 5.61 3.57
CA ALA A 109 11.45 4.99 4.14
C ALA A 109 11.89 5.83 5.34
N ARG A 110 11.26 5.60 6.49
CA ARG A 110 11.38 6.49 7.67
C ARG A 110 12.76 6.52 8.30
N MET A 111 13.59 5.53 8.02
CA MET A 111 14.94 5.41 8.57
C MET A 111 16.03 5.84 7.58
N ASN A 112 15.64 6.40 6.41
CA ASN A 112 16.62 6.84 5.43
C ASN A 112 17.54 7.91 6.00
N ASP A 113 18.85 7.81 5.67
CA ASP A 113 19.96 8.59 6.26
C ASP A 113 20.54 9.62 5.27
N ASP A 114 19.98 9.82 4.08
CA ASP A 114 20.60 10.64 3.02
C ASP A 114 20.86 12.09 3.43
N VAL A 115 19.97 12.68 4.21
CA VAL A 115 20.12 14.07 4.71
C VAL A 115 20.70 14.09 6.11
N ALA A 116 20.23 13.25 7.00
CA ALA A 116 20.70 13.09 8.37
C ALA A 116 20.26 11.72 8.90
N ASN A 117 20.89 11.25 9.98
CA ASN A 117 20.57 9.96 10.57
C ASN A 117 19.07 9.85 10.91
N ASN A 118 18.40 8.86 10.33
CA ASN A 118 16.95 8.64 10.45
C ASN A 118 16.10 9.89 10.15
N ALA A 119 16.53 10.73 9.21
CA ALA A 119 15.72 11.85 8.75
C ALA A 119 14.45 11.35 8.05
N GLY A 120 14.58 10.25 7.34
CA GLY A 120 13.52 9.62 6.56
C GLY A 120 13.24 10.33 5.23
N HIS A 121 12.65 9.60 4.29
CA HIS A 121 12.21 10.17 3.01
C HIS A 121 10.93 9.53 2.48
N VAL A 122 10.37 10.12 1.43
CA VAL A 122 9.28 9.58 0.62
C VAL A 122 9.64 9.66 -0.84
N ARG A 123 9.42 8.57 -1.57
CA ARG A 123 9.52 8.52 -3.04
C ARG A 123 8.14 8.34 -3.64
N VAL A 124 7.86 9.06 -4.73
CA VAL A 124 6.59 8.95 -5.45
C VAL A 124 6.86 8.38 -6.83
N PHE A 125 6.03 7.42 -7.26
CA PHE A 125 6.17 6.74 -8.53
C PHE A 125 4.88 6.83 -9.34
N GLN A 126 5.01 6.89 -10.67
CA GLN A 126 3.91 6.78 -11.62
C GLN A 126 4.12 5.56 -12.50
N PHE A 127 3.07 4.81 -12.74
CA PHE A 127 3.06 3.75 -13.75
C PHE A 127 2.88 4.36 -15.14
N ASP A 128 3.86 4.15 -16.04
CA ASP A 128 3.89 4.73 -17.40
C ASP A 128 3.18 3.86 -18.46
N GLY A 129 2.59 2.74 -18.01
CA GLY A 129 1.98 1.73 -18.87
C GLY A 129 2.86 0.49 -19.11
N PHE A 130 4.13 0.53 -18.64
CA PHE A 130 5.08 -0.58 -18.72
C PHE A 130 5.74 -0.85 -17.38
N ASP A 131 6.14 0.22 -16.67
CA ASP A 131 6.85 0.11 -15.40
C ASP A 131 6.60 1.34 -14.51
N TRP A 132 7.08 1.27 -13.27
CA TRP A 132 7.02 2.34 -12.30
C TRP A 132 8.20 3.29 -12.47
N VAL A 133 7.93 4.55 -12.75
CA VAL A 133 8.91 5.62 -12.92
C VAL A 133 8.78 6.63 -11.80
N GLN A 134 9.89 6.99 -11.16
CA GLN A 134 9.87 7.97 -10.08
C GLN A 134 9.48 9.37 -10.59
N MET A 135 8.59 10.02 -9.87
CA MET A 135 8.13 11.39 -10.10
C MET A 135 8.99 12.38 -9.31
N GLY A 136 9.86 13.08 -10.00
CA GLY A 136 10.76 14.06 -9.36
C GLY A 136 11.89 13.43 -8.56
N SER A 137 12.45 14.21 -7.63
CA SER A 137 13.46 13.77 -6.66
C SER A 137 12.78 13.24 -5.39
N ASP A 138 13.57 12.67 -4.52
CA ASP A 138 13.14 12.27 -3.19
C ASP A 138 12.63 13.48 -2.38
N ILE A 139 11.68 13.21 -1.52
CA ILE A 139 11.13 14.19 -0.59
C ILE A 139 11.70 13.81 0.79
N ASP A 140 12.72 14.55 1.20
CA ASP A 140 13.50 14.21 2.39
C ASP A 140 12.97 14.89 3.65
N GLY A 141 13.13 14.18 4.78
CA GLY A 141 13.09 14.78 6.10
C GLY A 141 14.23 15.77 6.30
N THR A 142 14.10 16.71 7.22
CA THR A 142 15.04 17.82 7.37
C THR A 142 15.95 17.70 8.58
N GLY A 143 15.57 16.91 9.56
CA GLY A 143 16.26 16.78 10.83
C GLY A 143 16.62 15.35 11.19
N GLU A 144 17.72 15.22 11.95
CA GLU A 144 18.12 13.93 12.52
C GLU A 144 16.99 13.36 13.40
N GLY A 145 16.60 12.14 13.13
CA GLY A 145 15.56 11.43 13.89
C GLY A 145 14.12 11.88 13.60
N ASP A 146 13.87 12.72 12.60
CA ASP A 146 12.52 13.17 12.24
C ASP A 146 11.61 12.01 11.85
N THR A 147 12.18 10.95 11.29
CA THR A 147 11.45 9.78 10.77
C THR A 147 10.35 10.16 9.78
N PHE A 148 10.65 11.11 8.90
CA PHE A 148 9.77 11.56 7.84
C PHE A 148 9.39 10.38 6.91
N GLY A 149 8.11 10.26 6.56
CA GLY A 149 7.63 9.11 5.80
C GLY A 149 7.07 7.97 6.65
N THR A 150 7.06 8.10 8.00
CA THR A 150 6.40 7.12 8.90
C THR A 150 4.93 6.91 8.55
N SER A 151 4.24 7.96 8.12
CA SER A 151 2.88 7.89 7.61
C SER A 151 2.72 8.82 6.42
N LEU A 152 1.91 8.41 5.45
CA LEU A 152 1.67 9.20 4.26
C LEU A 152 0.29 8.93 3.66
N ALA A 153 -0.22 9.87 2.87
CA ALA A 153 -1.46 9.72 2.13
C ALA A 153 -1.43 10.53 0.85
N LEU A 154 -1.85 9.90 -0.27
CA LEU A 154 -2.09 10.56 -1.54
C LEU A 154 -3.55 11.00 -1.67
N SER A 155 -3.79 12.13 -2.35
CA SER A 155 -5.12 12.48 -2.84
C SER A 155 -5.59 11.51 -3.92
N ALA A 156 -6.88 11.49 -4.18
CA ALA A 156 -7.49 10.59 -5.16
C ALA A 156 -6.89 10.72 -6.58
N ASP A 157 -6.53 11.93 -6.99
CA ASP A 157 -5.88 12.23 -8.26
C ASP A 157 -4.35 12.01 -8.25
N GLY A 158 -3.75 11.73 -7.08
CA GLY A 158 -2.30 11.55 -6.90
C GLY A 158 -1.49 12.85 -6.90
N ASN A 159 -2.12 14.03 -7.07
CA ASN A 159 -1.40 15.30 -7.21
C ASN A 159 -1.08 15.98 -5.86
N ARG A 160 -1.56 15.42 -4.75
CA ARG A 160 -1.24 15.92 -3.41
C ARG A 160 -0.79 14.78 -2.53
N LEU A 161 0.24 15.04 -1.75
CA LEU A 161 0.82 14.11 -0.79
C LEU A 161 0.85 14.79 0.58
N VAL A 162 0.48 14.04 1.61
CA VAL A 162 0.65 14.44 3.01
C VAL A 162 1.57 13.43 3.67
N VAL A 163 2.56 13.90 4.42
CA VAL A 163 3.58 13.07 5.06
C VAL A 163 3.73 13.46 6.52
N GLY A 164 3.81 12.47 7.40
CA GLY A 164 4.05 12.64 8.83
C GLY A 164 5.50 12.34 9.22
N ALA A 165 6.01 13.15 10.14
CA ALA A 165 7.31 13.03 10.79
C ALA A 165 7.10 13.08 12.32
N PRO A 166 6.75 11.98 12.98
CA PRO A 166 6.23 11.98 14.35
C PRO A 166 7.28 12.29 15.41
N TRP A 167 8.56 12.11 15.08
CA TRP A 167 9.65 12.32 16.03
C TRP A 167 10.44 13.61 15.78
N SER A 168 9.94 14.49 14.91
CA SER A 168 10.64 15.73 14.60
C SER A 168 10.66 16.70 15.79
N TRP A 169 11.79 17.39 15.88
CA TRP A 169 12.03 18.41 16.90
C TRP A 169 11.69 19.79 16.32
N ARG A 170 11.08 20.65 17.11
CA ARG A 170 10.92 22.06 16.76
C ARG A 170 11.55 22.95 17.82
N ASP A 171 12.34 23.93 17.36
CA ASP A 171 12.74 25.14 18.07
C ASP A 171 13.40 24.96 19.44
N GLY A 172 14.34 24.01 19.56
CA GLY A 172 15.21 23.91 20.76
C GLY A 172 14.52 23.39 22.00
N ASP A 173 13.27 22.98 21.94
CA ASP A 173 12.63 22.24 23.00
C ASP A 173 12.76 20.73 22.69
N TYR A 174 13.30 19.96 23.65
CA TYR A 174 13.53 18.52 23.53
C TYR A 174 12.23 17.68 23.54
N SER A 175 11.12 18.27 23.15
CA SER A 175 9.85 17.57 23.01
C SER A 175 9.66 17.12 21.56
N TYR A 176 9.55 15.83 21.34
CA TYR A 176 9.15 15.24 20.06
C TYR A 176 7.70 15.59 19.75
N ALA A 177 7.47 16.80 19.23
CA ALA A 177 6.12 17.27 18.94
C ALA A 177 5.58 16.68 17.62
N GLY A 178 6.49 16.24 16.76
CA GLY A 178 6.15 15.81 15.42
C GLY A 178 5.63 16.93 14.52
N HIS A 179 5.58 16.68 13.23
CA HIS A 179 4.93 17.57 12.27
C HIS A 179 4.34 16.79 11.09
N VAL A 180 3.53 17.49 10.31
CA VAL A 180 2.93 17.01 9.06
C VAL A 180 3.24 18.03 7.98
N GLN A 181 3.67 17.56 6.83
CA GLN A 181 3.91 18.38 5.64
C GLN A 181 3.00 17.95 4.50
N SER A 182 2.62 18.90 3.65
CA SER A 182 1.84 18.63 2.46
C SER A 182 2.55 19.15 1.22
N PHE A 183 2.50 18.36 0.15
CA PHE A 183 3.15 18.63 -1.12
C PHE A 183 2.13 18.57 -2.25
N TYR A 184 2.40 19.25 -3.34
CA TYR A 184 1.64 19.13 -4.57
C TYR A 184 2.59 18.91 -5.75
N TRP A 185 2.14 18.12 -6.71
CA TRP A 185 2.85 17.91 -7.97
C TRP A 185 2.47 19.04 -8.93
N ASP A 186 3.49 19.71 -9.52
CA ASP A 186 3.33 20.86 -10.43
C ASP A 186 3.56 20.46 -11.90
#